data_60b17967d9b1dad3433f59708db6f93f
#
_entry.id   60b17967d9b1dad3433f59708db6f93f
#
_cell.length_a   1.000
_cell.length_b   1.000
_cell.length_c   1.000
_cell.angle_alpha   90.00
_cell.angle_beta   90.00
_cell.angle_gamma   90.00
#
_symmetry.space_group_name_H-M   'P 1'
#
loop_
_entity.id
_entity.type
_entity.pdbx_description
1 polymer ?
#
loop_
_entity_poly.entity_id
_entity_poly.type
_entity_poly.pdbx_seq_one_letter_code
_entity_poly.pdbx_strand_id
1 'polypeptide(L)'
;GESGQQILLVPEHASYQAEVDVCRVCGDHASRYAEVLSFRRLGERVLSITGGISDVTLDSGGRLLTLQRALLETAPMLTLYRRPSQKVGFLEQMLALFDELQCYEVTPERLYEQAHSLTGATRDKLLDLSLLYGAYEARLRRPGLESRDRMTKLCEHLEESAYVRDKNIFIDGFTYFNAQERRVLSVFLRQARSVTITLLGEPDSREEIFEPT
;
A
#
# COMPACT_ATOMS: atom_id res chain seq x y z
N GLY A 1 -18.33 9.26 -30.74
CA GLY A 1 -17.81 9.83 -29.48
C GLY A 1 -16.90 8.82 -28.82
N GLU A 2 -15.66 9.16 -28.65
CA GLU A 2 -14.70 8.35 -27.89
C GLU A 2 -15.17 8.29 -26.45
N SER A 3 -15.80 7.18 -26.08
CA SER A 3 -16.07 6.87 -24.70
C SER A 3 -14.71 6.60 -24.03
N GLY A 4 -14.25 7.49 -23.17
CA GLY A 4 -13.04 7.30 -22.40
C GLY A 4 -13.07 5.94 -21.70
N GLN A 5 -11.93 5.29 -21.57
CA GLN A 5 -11.82 4.03 -20.85
C GLN A 5 -12.34 4.21 -19.41
N GLN A 6 -13.12 3.25 -18.96
CA GLN A 6 -13.69 3.23 -17.60
C GLN A 6 -12.82 2.32 -16.73
N ILE A 7 -12.58 2.71 -15.50
CA ILE A 7 -11.97 1.85 -14.48
C ILE A 7 -12.96 1.70 -13.33
N LEU A 8 -13.30 0.45 -13.00
CA LEU A 8 -14.00 0.11 -11.77
C LEU A 8 -12.99 -0.45 -10.77
N LEU A 9 -12.69 0.32 -9.75
CA LEU A 9 -11.78 -0.07 -8.67
C LEU A 9 -12.58 -0.67 -7.52
N VAL A 10 -12.24 -1.90 -7.16
CA VAL A 10 -12.92 -2.68 -6.12
C VAL A 10 -11.90 -3.38 -5.23
N PRO A 11 -12.26 -3.79 -3.99
CA PRO A 11 -11.42 -4.64 -3.17
C PRO A 11 -11.03 -5.93 -3.88
N GLU A 12 -9.83 -6.45 -3.58
CA GLU A 12 -9.28 -7.64 -4.26
C GLU A 12 -10.25 -8.84 -4.22
N HIS A 13 -10.90 -9.09 -3.08
CA HIS A 13 -11.85 -10.19 -2.91
C HIS A 13 -13.14 -10.03 -3.72
N ALA A 14 -13.50 -8.81 -4.10
CA ALA A 14 -14.71 -8.50 -4.87
C ALA A 14 -14.46 -8.46 -6.38
N SER A 15 -13.20 -8.46 -6.84
CA SER A 15 -12.85 -8.20 -8.24
C SER A 15 -13.47 -9.20 -9.23
N TYR A 16 -13.49 -10.49 -8.89
CA TYR A 16 -14.11 -11.52 -9.74
C TYR A 16 -15.62 -11.29 -9.90
N GLN A 17 -16.33 -11.06 -8.79
CA GLN A 17 -17.78 -10.84 -8.83
C GLN A 17 -18.11 -9.55 -9.60
N ALA A 18 -17.35 -8.50 -9.39
CA ALA A 18 -17.51 -7.24 -10.12
C ALA A 18 -17.30 -7.41 -11.64
N GLU A 19 -16.31 -8.21 -12.08
CA GLU A 19 -16.14 -8.55 -13.50
C GLU A 19 -17.37 -9.27 -14.07
N VAL A 20 -17.90 -10.26 -13.35
CA VAL A 20 -19.12 -10.99 -13.77
C VAL A 20 -20.32 -10.04 -13.87
N ASP A 21 -20.50 -9.15 -12.91
CA ASP A 21 -21.62 -8.21 -12.88
C ASP A 21 -21.51 -7.16 -13.98
N VAL A 22 -20.32 -6.64 -14.25
CA VAL A 22 -20.06 -5.74 -15.39
C VAL A 22 -20.38 -6.44 -16.73
N CYS A 23 -19.93 -7.68 -16.92
CA CYS A 23 -20.26 -8.46 -18.12
C CYS A 23 -21.76 -8.73 -18.25
N ARG A 24 -22.44 -9.02 -17.13
CA ARG A 24 -23.89 -9.27 -17.12
C ARG A 24 -24.69 -8.02 -17.53
N VAL A 25 -24.28 -6.84 -17.04
CA VAL A 25 -25.00 -5.58 -17.30
C VAL A 25 -24.62 -4.98 -18.64
N CYS A 26 -23.34 -5.01 -19.02
CA CYS A 26 -22.82 -4.34 -20.21
C CYS A 26 -22.62 -5.26 -21.42
N GLY A 27 -22.86 -6.57 -21.25
CA GLY A 27 -22.65 -7.58 -22.28
C GLY A 27 -21.19 -7.98 -22.50
N ASP A 28 -20.95 -8.95 -23.39
CA ASP A 28 -19.64 -9.58 -23.62
C ASP A 28 -18.53 -8.62 -24.11
N HIS A 29 -18.91 -7.43 -24.54
CA HIS A 29 -17.98 -6.42 -25.01
C HIS A 29 -17.55 -5.41 -23.92
N ALA A 30 -18.02 -5.59 -22.69
CA ALA A 30 -17.73 -4.70 -21.57
C ALA A 30 -16.24 -4.44 -21.38
N SER A 31 -15.39 -5.49 -21.53
CA SER A 31 -13.93 -5.40 -21.40
C SER A 31 -13.24 -4.45 -22.38
N ARG A 32 -13.91 -4.03 -23.44
CA ARG A 32 -13.38 -3.03 -24.39
C ARG A 32 -13.48 -1.61 -23.86
N TYR A 33 -14.38 -1.37 -22.91
CA TYR A 33 -14.72 -0.04 -22.44
C TYR A 33 -14.42 0.15 -20.95
N ALA A 34 -14.43 -0.95 -20.18
CA ALA A 34 -14.27 -0.93 -18.75
C ALA A 34 -13.28 -2.00 -18.29
N GLU A 35 -12.38 -1.64 -17.38
CA GLU A 35 -11.49 -2.56 -16.68
C GLU A 35 -11.90 -2.61 -15.21
N VAL A 36 -12.07 -3.82 -14.66
CA VAL A 36 -12.27 -4.04 -13.24
C VAL A 36 -10.91 -4.34 -12.61
N LEU A 37 -10.49 -3.49 -11.68
CA LEU A 37 -9.17 -3.56 -11.07
C LEU A 37 -9.30 -3.51 -9.54
N SER A 38 -8.39 -4.19 -8.86
CA SER A 38 -8.05 -3.89 -7.48
C SER A 38 -6.83 -2.96 -7.46
N PHE A 39 -6.45 -2.41 -6.30
CA PHE A 39 -5.21 -1.62 -6.18
C PHE A 39 -3.98 -2.42 -6.64
N ARG A 40 -3.92 -3.72 -6.32
CA ARG A 40 -2.84 -4.60 -6.76
C ARG A 40 -2.80 -4.72 -8.29
N ARG A 41 -3.93 -5.03 -8.92
CA ARG A 41 -4.03 -5.16 -10.39
C ARG A 41 -3.80 -3.82 -11.11
N LEU A 42 -4.24 -2.72 -10.51
CA LEU A 42 -3.93 -1.37 -10.99
C LEU A 42 -2.41 -1.13 -10.99
N GLY A 43 -1.72 -1.50 -9.92
CA GLY A 43 -0.26 -1.41 -9.85
C GLY A 43 0.42 -2.22 -10.95
N GLU A 44 0.02 -3.47 -11.14
CA GLU A 44 0.53 -4.32 -12.22
C GLU A 44 0.29 -3.69 -13.61
N ARG A 45 -0.90 -3.12 -13.82
CA ARG A 45 -1.28 -2.48 -15.09
C ARG A 45 -0.46 -1.21 -15.36
N VAL A 46 -0.34 -0.33 -14.39
CA VAL A 46 0.41 0.92 -14.52
C VAL A 46 1.89 0.61 -14.76
N LEU A 47 2.50 -0.23 -13.94
CA LEU A 47 3.90 -0.62 -14.08
C LEU A 47 4.20 -1.35 -15.39
N SER A 48 3.22 -2.08 -15.97
CA SER A 48 3.37 -2.70 -17.28
C SER A 48 3.50 -1.69 -18.41
N ILE A 49 2.87 -0.54 -18.27
CA ILE A 49 2.84 0.52 -19.28
C ILE A 49 3.98 1.52 -19.09
N THR A 50 4.27 1.87 -17.85
CA THR A 50 5.27 2.90 -17.50
C THR A 50 6.67 2.35 -17.29
N GLY A 51 6.84 1.03 -17.25
CA GLY A 51 8.07 0.35 -16.87
C GLY A 51 8.13 0.10 -15.35
N GLY A 52 9.03 -0.77 -14.91
CA GLY A 52 9.21 -1.10 -13.48
C GLY A 52 8.76 -2.51 -13.07
N ILE A 53 8.22 -3.30 -14.01
CA ILE A 53 7.89 -4.73 -13.74
C ILE A 53 9.14 -5.57 -13.52
N SER A 54 10.26 -5.20 -14.13
CA SER A 54 11.51 -5.98 -14.11
C SER A 54 12.28 -5.88 -12.79
N ASP A 55 11.80 -5.10 -11.84
CA ASP A 55 12.44 -5.00 -10.53
C ASP A 55 12.29 -6.32 -9.78
N VAL A 56 13.42 -6.89 -9.38
CA VAL A 56 13.45 -8.12 -8.59
C VAL A 56 12.79 -7.83 -7.24
N THR A 57 11.52 -8.23 -7.13
CA THR A 57 10.84 -8.18 -5.83
C THR A 57 11.37 -9.33 -4.97
N LEU A 58 11.86 -8.99 -3.78
CA LEU A 58 12.20 -10.02 -2.80
C LEU A 58 10.95 -10.82 -2.42
N ASP A 59 11.06 -12.13 -2.48
CA ASP A 59 10.07 -13.02 -1.90
C ASP A 59 10.07 -12.94 -0.37
N SER A 60 9.16 -13.64 0.28
CA SER A 60 9.07 -13.66 1.75
C SER A 60 10.36 -14.13 2.41
N GLY A 61 11.05 -15.11 1.82
CA GLY A 61 12.33 -15.61 2.32
C GLY A 61 13.44 -14.56 2.22
N GLY A 62 13.56 -13.88 1.08
CA GLY A 62 14.50 -12.79 0.88
C GLY A 62 14.26 -11.62 1.82
N ARG A 63 13.01 -11.29 2.10
CA ARG A 63 12.63 -10.27 3.07
C ARG A 63 13.02 -10.65 4.50
N LEU A 64 12.76 -11.90 4.91
CA LEU A 64 13.17 -12.42 6.22
C LEU A 64 14.69 -12.38 6.40
N LEU A 65 15.46 -12.80 5.39
CA LEU A 65 16.92 -12.74 5.42
C LEU A 65 17.44 -11.30 5.50
N THR A 66 16.81 -10.37 4.77
CA THR A 66 17.17 -8.95 4.82
C THR A 66 16.91 -8.37 6.20
N LEU A 67 15.77 -8.68 6.83
CA LEU A 67 15.45 -8.26 8.17
C LEU A 67 16.39 -8.89 9.20
N GLN A 68 16.69 -10.18 9.09
CA GLN A 68 17.63 -10.85 9.97
C GLN A 68 19.02 -10.19 9.93
N ARG A 69 19.45 -9.78 8.74
CA ARG A 69 20.72 -9.08 8.57
C ARG A 69 20.71 -7.67 9.17
N ALA A 70 19.62 -6.92 8.99
CA ALA A 70 19.42 -5.63 9.65
C ALA A 70 19.48 -5.78 11.18
N LEU A 71 18.82 -6.81 11.69
CA LEU A 71 18.79 -7.10 13.11
C LEU A 71 20.17 -7.44 13.69
N LEU A 72 20.96 -8.28 13.01
CA LEU A 72 22.32 -8.61 13.43
C LEU A 72 23.22 -7.37 13.55
N GLU A 73 23.05 -6.41 12.64
CA GLU A 73 23.83 -5.17 12.66
C GLU A 73 23.38 -4.20 13.76
N THR A 74 22.06 -4.16 14.02
CA THR A 74 21.50 -3.25 15.03
C THR A 74 21.46 -3.85 16.43
N ALA A 75 21.62 -5.17 16.58
CA ALA A 75 21.51 -5.89 17.85
C ALA A 75 22.30 -5.26 19.02
N PRO A 76 23.55 -4.75 18.84
CA PRO A 76 24.28 -4.11 19.94
C PRO A 76 23.60 -2.84 20.46
N MET A 77 22.80 -2.16 19.63
CA MET A 77 22.15 -0.89 19.92
C MET A 77 20.71 -1.06 20.43
N LEU A 78 20.13 -2.26 20.29
CA LEU A 78 18.76 -2.54 20.73
C LEU A 78 18.70 -2.72 22.24
N THR A 79 17.67 -2.17 22.85
CA THR A 79 17.40 -2.26 24.29
C THR A 79 16.48 -3.44 24.61
N LEU A 80 15.30 -3.49 24.03
CA LEU A 80 14.26 -4.49 24.32
C LEU A 80 14.34 -5.69 23.38
N TYR A 81 14.60 -5.47 22.08
CA TYR A 81 14.57 -6.52 21.06
C TYR A 81 15.91 -7.24 20.86
N ARG A 82 16.91 -6.97 21.69
CA ARG A 82 18.22 -7.63 21.63
C ARG A 82 18.16 -9.15 21.80
N ARG A 83 17.27 -9.67 22.67
CA ARG A 83 17.14 -11.10 22.99
C ARG A 83 16.08 -11.85 22.18
N PRO A 84 14.85 -11.30 21.95
CA PRO A 84 13.80 -11.98 21.18
C PRO A 84 14.16 -12.21 19.72
N SER A 85 15.13 -11.50 19.22
CA SER A 85 15.55 -11.44 17.83
C SER A 85 15.99 -12.76 17.18
N GLN A 86 16.23 -13.80 17.96
CA GLN A 86 16.73 -15.09 17.48
C GLN A 86 15.61 -16.08 17.08
N LYS A 87 14.33 -15.71 17.23
CA LYS A 87 13.19 -16.58 16.92
C LYS A 87 12.60 -16.23 15.55
N VAL A 88 12.38 -17.22 14.68
CA VAL A 88 11.78 -17.03 13.36
C VAL A 88 10.42 -16.32 13.45
N GLY A 89 9.55 -16.70 14.39
CA GLY A 89 8.26 -16.03 14.59
C GLY A 89 8.37 -14.55 14.97
N PHE A 90 9.48 -14.11 15.59
CA PHE A 90 9.71 -12.69 15.83
C PHE A 90 9.95 -11.92 14.52
N LEU A 91 10.73 -12.48 13.60
CA LEU A 91 11.03 -11.86 12.32
C LEU A 91 9.77 -11.72 11.45
N GLU A 92 8.91 -12.73 11.44
CA GLU A 92 7.63 -12.69 10.71
C GLU A 92 6.70 -11.61 11.26
N GLN A 93 6.59 -11.51 12.60
CA GLN A 93 5.80 -10.45 13.24
C GLN A 93 6.36 -9.06 12.98
N MET A 94 7.70 -8.91 12.94
CA MET A 94 8.34 -7.64 12.60
C MET A 94 8.08 -7.25 11.14
N LEU A 95 8.14 -8.20 10.20
CA LEU A 95 7.80 -7.91 8.81
C LEU A 95 6.35 -7.47 8.67
N ALA A 96 5.42 -8.17 9.32
CA ALA A 96 4.01 -7.79 9.30
C ALA A 96 3.80 -6.37 9.87
N LEU A 97 4.48 -6.04 10.98
CA LEU A 97 4.44 -4.68 11.54
C LEU A 97 5.02 -3.64 10.56
N PHE A 98 6.14 -3.95 9.89
CA PHE A 98 6.73 -3.01 8.94
C PHE A 98 5.84 -2.81 7.71
N ASP A 99 5.15 -3.86 7.23
CA ASP A 99 4.15 -3.75 6.17
C ASP A 99 2.99 -2.85 6.60
N GLU A 100 2.52 -2.98 7.84
CA GLU A 100 1.48 -2.11 8.40
C GLU A 100 1.96 -0.66 8.50
N LEU A 101 3.16 -0.42 9.02
CA LEU A 101 3.74 0.93 9.08
C LEU A 101 3.86 1.57 7.70
N GLN A 102 4.25 0.80 6.67
CA GLN A 102 4.29 1.27 5.28
C GLN A 102 2.90 1.63 4.75
N CYS A 103 1.90 0.79 4.99
CA CYS A 103 0.52 1.08 4.57
C CYS A 103 -0.02 2.40 5.14
N TYR A 104 0.43 2.77 6.34
CA TYR A 104 0.07 4.04 6.98
C TYR A 104 1.10 5.16 6.78
N GLU A 105 2.10 4.95 5.90
CA GLU A 105 3.17 5.91 5.62
C GLU A 105 3.92 6.38 6.88
N VAL A 106 4.04 5.49 7.87
CA VAL A 106 4.83 5.74 9.09
C VAL A 106 6.28 5.42 8.82
N THR A 107 7.13 6.45 8.84
CA THR A 107 8.56 6.29 8.58
C THR A 107 9.36 5.99 9.86
N PRO A 108 10.59 5.45 9.75
CA PRO A 108 11.49 5.28 10.88
C PRO A 108 11.72 6.58 11.65
N GLU A 109 11.88 7.70 10.96
CA GLU A 109 12.09 9.03 11.55
C GLU A 109 10.88 9.44 12.41
N ARG A 110 9.66 9.21 11.91
CA ARG A 110 8.45 9.52 12.65
C ARG A 110 8.31 8.70 13.93
N LEU A 111 8.70 7.40 13.90
CA LEU A 111 8.76 6.58 15.10
C LEU A 111 9.78 7.13 16.11
N TYR A 112 10.94 7.56 15.63
CA TYR A 112 11.99 8.17 16.45
C TYR A 112 11.51 9.46 17.11
N GLU A 113 10.88 10.37 16.37
CA GLU A 113 10.32 11.61 16.89
C GLU A 113 9.26 11.35 17.96
N GLN A 114 8.35 10.42 17.71
CA GLN A 114 7.32 10.06 18.70
C GLN A 114 7.90 9.46 19.97
N ALA A 115 8.99 8.70 19.87
CA ALA A 115 9.67 8.14 21.04
C ALA A 115 10.13 9.22 22.03
N HIS A 116 10.48 10.43 21.55
CA HIS A 116 10.95 11.52 22.39
C HIS A 116 9.85 12.13 23.28
N SER A 117 8.59 11.95 22.91
CA SER A 117 7.44 12.38 23.71
C SER A 117 7.04 11.36 24.79
N LEU A 118 7.68 10.20 24.82
CA LEU A 118 7.33 9.07 25.69
C LEU A 118 8.45 8.77 26.68
N THR A 119 8.15 7.95 27.69
CA THR A 119 9.10 7.52 28.73
C THR A 119 9.03 6.02 28.96
N GLY A 120 10.05 5.46 29.60
CA GLY A 120 10.09 4.04 30.01
C GLY A 120 10.10 3.07 28.82
N ALA A 121 9.57 1.88 29.04
CA ALA A 121 9.62 0.78 28.07
C ALA A 121 8.96 1.09 26.72
N THR A 122 7.94 1.95 26.70
CA THR A 122 7.28 2.36 25.45
C THR A 122 8.21 3.20 24.58
N ARG A 123 8.95 4.13 25.18
CA ARG A 123 10.00 4.89 24.48
C ARG A 123 11.06 3.96 23.91
N ASP A 124 11.60 3.07 24.73
CA ASP A 124 12.67 2.15 24.32
C ASP A 124 12.18 1.23 23.17
N LYS A 125 10.93 0.80 23.24
CA LYS A 125 10.30 0.01 22.16
C LYS A 125 10.25 0.77 20.83
N LEU A 126 9.83 2.03 20.84
CA LEU A 126 9.76 2.84 19.63
C LEU A 126 11.14 3.18 19.07
N LEU A 127 12.14 3.41 19.93
CA LEU A 127 13.51 3.61 19.49
C LEU A 127 14.10 2.36 18.83
N ASP A 128 13.90 1.20 19.42
CA ASP A 128 14.33 -0.08 18.84
C ASP A 128 13.63 -0.33 17.48
N LEU A 129 12.32 -0.07 17.40
CA LEU A 129 11.55 -0.22 16.16
C LEU A 129 12.04 0.75 15.07
N SER A 130 12.24 2.02 15.41
CA SER A 130 12.77 3.03 14.49
C SER A 130 14.12 2.59 13.92
N LEU A 131 15.04 2.17 14.79
CA LEU A 131 16.38 1.74 14.39
C LEU A 131 16.34 0.51 13.48
N LEU A 132 15.57 -0.52 13.86
CA LEU A 132 15.47 -1.76 13.09
C LEU A 132 14.78 -1.55 11.75
N TYR A 133 13.69 -0.77 11.73
CA TYR A 133 12.95 -0.45 10.53
C TYR A 133 13.80 0.37 9.55
N GLY A 134 14.52 1.39 10.03
CA GLY A 134 15.43 2.18 9.21
C GLY A 134 16.59 1.35 8.62
N ALA A 135 17.16 0.45 9.42
CA ALA A 135 18.19 -0.47 8.94
C ALA A 135 17.66 -1.46 7.89
N TYR A 136 16.44 -1.95 8.06
CA TYR A 136 15.76 -2.81 7.10
C TYR A 136 15.51 -2.07 5.77
N GLU A 137 14.89 -0.87 5.81
CA GLU A 137 14.65 -0.06 4.62
C GLU A 137 15.94 0.32 3.88
N ALA A 138 16.98 0.71 4.61
CA ALA A 138 18.26 1.05 4.01
C ALA A 138 18.88 -0.11 3.21
N ARG A 139 18.59 -1.36 3.62
CA ARG A 139 19.01 -2.55 2.88
C ARG A 139 18.18 -2.80 1.64
N LEU A 140 16.89 -2.51 1.69
CA LEU A 140 16.00 -2.64 0.54
C LEU A 140 16.28 -1.60 -0.56
N ARG A 141 16.87 -0.45 -0.20
CA ARG A 141 17.25 0.61 -1.15
C ARG A 141 18.56 0.37 -1.90
N ARG A 142 19.23 -0.78 -1.72
CA ARG A 142 20.47 -1.08 -2.43
C ARG A 142 20.20 -1.36 -3.92
N PRO A 143 21.07 -0.88 -4.85
CA PRO A 143 20.94 -1.16 -6.27
C PRO A 143 20.83 -2.67 -6.54
N GLY A 144 19.82 -3.11 -7.28
CA GLY A 144 19.53 -4.51 -7.58
C GLY A 144 18.63 -5.23 -6.57
N LEU A 145 18.21 -4.57 -5.49
CA LEU A 145 17.28 -5.07 -4.49
C LEU A 145 16.16 -4.04 -4.28
N GLU A 146 15.53 -3.60 -5.35
CA GLU A 146 14.39 -2.69 -5.21
C GLU A 146 13.15 -3.45 -4.72
N SER A 147 13.03 -3.56 -3.42
CA SER A 147 11.78 -3.95 -2.77
C SER A 147 11.05 -2.71 -2.24
N ARG A 148 10.83 -1.74 -3.11
CA ARG A 148 9.81 -0.74 -2.81
C ARG A 148 8.47 -1.45 -2.85
N ASP A 149 7.66 -1.21 -1.84
CA ASP A 149 6.28 -1.64 -1.82
C ASP A 149 5.59 -1.25 -3.12
N ARG A 150 4.85 -2.18 -3.71
CA ARG A 150 4.15 -1.99 -4.99
C ARG A 150 3.21 -0.79 -4.99
N MET A 151 2.61 -0.47 -3.83
CA MET A 151 1.74 0.69 -3.69
C MET A 151 2.51 2.01 -3.75
N THR A 152 3.69 2.08 -3.15
CA THR A 152 4.57 3.26 -3.27
C THR A 152 4.98 3.49 -4.71
N LYS A 153 5.41 2.42 -5.42
CA LYS A 153 5.74 2.51 -6.86
C LYS A 153 4.53 2.92 -7.69
N LEU A 154 3.36 2.34 -7.42
CA LEU A 154 2.13 2.73 -8.09
C LEU A 154 1.85 4.24 -7.93
N CYS A 155 1.97 4.77 -6.70
CA CYS A 155 1.76 6.20 -6.45
C CYS A 155 2.73 7.06 -7.28
N GLU A 156 4.04 6.75 -7.24
CA GLU A 156 5.07 7.49 -7.98
C GLU A 156 4.80 7.45 -9.50
N HIS A 157 4.56 6.27 -10.07
CA HIS A 157 4.29 6.12 -11.49
C HIS A 157 2.96 6.73 -11.94
N LEU A 158 1.94 6.73 -11.08
CA LEU A 158 0.67 7.41 -11.38
C LEU A 158 0.84 8.93 -11.37
N GLU A 159 1.59 9.49 -10.43
CA GLU A 159 1.85 10.93 -10.35
C GLU A 159 2.58 11.44 -11.60
N GLU A 160 3.54 10.66 -12.11
CA GLU A 160 4.37 11.01 -13.27
C GLU A 160 3.70 10.68 -14.60
N SER A 161 2.81 9.69 -14.64
CA SER A 161 2.16 9.23 -15.87
C SER A 161 0.86 9.95 -16.18
N ALA A 162 0.47 9.90 -17.44
CA ALA A 162 -0.85 10.36 -17.88
C ALA A 162 -1.90 9.23 -17.88
N TYR A 163 -1.63 8.11 -17.19
CA TYR A 163 -2.43 6.89 -17.30
C TYR A 163 -3.92 7.09 -17.03
N VAL A 164 -4.26 7.93 -16.06
CA VAL A 164 -5.65 8.15 -15.62
C VAL A 164 -6.30 9.40 -16.23
N ARG A 165 -5.56 10.21 -16.99
CA ARG A 165 -5.98 11.57 -17.40
C ARG A 165 -7.32 11.63 -18.14
N ASP A 166 -7.60 10.66 -18.99
CA ASP A 166 -8.82 10.65 -19.81
C ASP A 166 -9.81 9.56 -19.38
N LYS A 167 -9.63 9.00 -18.18
CA LYS A 167 -10.44 7.89 -17.68
C LYS A 167 -11.50 8.37 -16.70
N ASN A 168 -12.64 7.69 -16.74
CA ASN A 168 -13.64 7.79 -15.66
C ASN A 168 -13.38 6.66 -14.68
N ILE A 169 -13.25 7.00 -13.40
CA ILE A 169 -12.90 6.07 -12.34
C ILE A 169 -14.10 5.94 -11.41
N PHE A 170 -14.52 4.71 -11.23
CA PHE A 170 -15.56 4.31 -10.29
C PHE A 170 -14.91 3.48 -9.19
N ILE A 171 -15.19 3.80 -7.93
CA ILE A 171 -14.61 3.15 -6.76
C ILE A 171 -15.76 2.64 -5.91
N ASP A 172 -15.81 1.33 -5.71
CA ASP A 172 -16.95 0.68 -5.05
C ASP A 172 -16.51 -0.43 -4.08
N GLY A 173 -17.29 -0.61 -3.02
CA GLY A 173 -17.14 -1.72 -2.08
C GLY A 173 -16.05 -1.55 -1.01
N PHE A 174 -15.45 -0.37 -0.88
CA PHE A 174 -14.49 -0.08 0.19
C PHE A 174 -15.19 0.45 1.43
N THR A 175 -14.78 -0.04 2.60
CA THR A 175 -15.24 0.46 3.91
C THR A 175 -14.31 1.52 4.48
N TYR A 176 -13.02 1.47 4.12
CA TYR A 176 -12.01 2.46 4.50
C TYR A 176 -10.86 2.43 3.49
N PHE A 177 -10.02 3.46 3.53
CA PHE A 177 -8.79 3.55 2.73
C PHE A 177 -7.59 3.79 3.65
N ASN A 178 -6.53 3.00 3.50
CA ASN A 178 -5.27 3.27 4.17
C ASN A 178 -4.54 4.50 3.55
N ALA A 179 -3.43 4.94 4.14
CA ALA A 179 -2.73 6.14 3.70
C ALA A 179 -2.23 6.06 2.26
N GLN A 180 -1.68 4.91 1.84
CA GLN A 180 -1.21 4.71 0.46
C GLN A 180 -2.38 4.70 -0.54
N GLU A 181 -3.49 4.04 -0.21
CA GLU A 181 -4.70 4.06 -1.04
C GLU A 181 -5.26 5.47 -1.18
N ARG A 182 -5.32 6.24 -0.09
CA ARG A 182 -5.72 7.67 -0.13
C ARG A 182 -4.80 8.50 -1.02
N ARG A 183 -3.51 8.21 -1.03
CA ARG A 183 -2.56 8.87 -1.94
C ARG A 183 -2.89 8.58 -3.41
N VAL A 184 -3.18 7.32 -3.76
CA VAL A 184 -3.65 6.95 -5.11
C VAL A 184 -4.95 7.67 -5.46
N LEU A 185 -5.93 7.70 -4.53
CA LEU A 185 -7.18 8.45 -4.73
C LEU A 185 -6.94 9.93 -4.96
N SER A 186 -6.00 10.53 -4.25
CA SER A 186 -5.62 11.93 -4.46
C SER A 186 -5.06 12.19 -5.87
N VAL A 187 -4.32 11.23 -6.44
CA VAL A 187 -3.88 11.33 -7.84
C VAL A 187 -5.07 11.24 -8.79
N PHE A 188 -6.01 10.33 -8.56
CA PHE A 188 -7.23 10.22 -9.37
C PHE A 188 -8.03 11.52 -9.37
N LEU A 189 -8.26 12.10 -8.19
CA LEU A 189 -9.01 13.35 -8.06
C LEU A 189 -8.35 14.53 -8.78
N ARG A 190 -7.02 14.52 -8.90
CA ARG A 190 -6.28 15.57 -9.62
C ARG A 190 -6.21 15.36 -11.12
N GLN A 191 -6.14 14.11 -11.59
CA GLN A 191 -5.76 13.80 -12.97
C GLN A 191 -6.84 13.14 -13.79
N ALA A 192 -7.77 12.39 -13.18
CA ALA A 192 -8.80 11.67 -13.91
C ALA A 192 -9.84 12.62 -14.48
N ARG A 193 -10.52 12.19 -15.54
CA ARG A 193 -11.64 12.92 -16.13
C ARG A 193 -12.82 13.05 -15.15
N SER A 194 -13.12 11.99 -14.44
CA SER A 194 -14.13 11.97 -13.37
C SER A 194 -13.81 10.86 -12.37
N VAL A 195 -14.17 11.08 -11.11
CA VAL A 195 -14.07 10.06 -10.05
C VAL A 195 -15.43 9.99 -9.36
N THR A 196 -15.96 8.79 -9.28
CA THR A 196 -17.20 8.47 -8.54
C THR A 196 -16.86 7.46 -7.47
N ILE A 197 -17.18 7.74 -6.20
CA ILE A 197 -16.91 6.86 -5.08
C ILE A 197 -18.25 6.51 -4.44
N THR A 198 -18.55 5.23 -4.26
CA THR A 198 -19.66 4.76 -3.43
C THR A 198 -19.17 4.62 -2.01
N LEU A 199 -19.92 5.17 -1.08
CA LEU A 199 -19.63 5.08 0.35
C LEU A 199 -20.79 4.37 1.04
N LEU A 200 -20.46 3.51 2.01
CA LEU A 200 -21.47 2.94 2.92
C LEU A 200 -21.83 4.01 3.95
N GLY A 201 -23.12 4.34 4.03
CA GLY A 201 -23.60 5.30 5.00
C GLY A 201 -25.10 5.50 4.88
N GLU A 202 -25.75 5.87 5.95
CA GLU A 202 -27.11 6.39 5.91
C GLU A 202 -27.07 7.90 5.82
N PRO A 203 -27.80 8.53 4.87
CA PRO A 203 -28.00 9.97 4.88
C PRO A 203 -28.57 10.38 6.24
N ASP A 204 -27.94 11.33 6.91
CA ASP A 204 -28.32 11.84 8.23
C ASP A 204 -27.98 10.92 9.44
N SER A 205 -27.33 9.79 9.28
CA SER A 205 -26.84 8.99 10.39
C SER A 205 -25.67 9.70 11.09
N ARG A 206 -25.78 9.90 12.40
CA ARG A 206 -24.69 10.35 13.27
C ARG A 206 -24.03 9.20 14.03
N GLU A 207 -24.20 7.97 13.56
CA GLU A 207 -23.61 6.82 14.21
C GLU A 207 -22.08 6.79 13.93
N GLU A 208 -21.29 6.60 14.99
CA GLU A 208 -19.81 6.56 14.95
C GLU A 208 -19.25 5.54 13.95
N ILE A 209 -20.03 4.50 13.58
CA ILE A 209 -19.65 3.51 12.57
C ILE A 209 -19.50 4.10 11.16
N PHE A 210 -20.06 5.28 10.91
CA PHE A 210 -19.95 5.99 9.62
C PHE A 210 -19.03 7.21 9.70
N GLU A 211 -18.42 7.49 10.87
CA GLU A 211 -17.35 8.47 11.03
C GLU A 211 -15.99 7.80 10.85
N PRO A 212 -15.06 8.44 10.30
CA PRO A 212 -14.86 9.04 8.96
C PRO A 212 -14.17 8.08 8.02
N THR A 213 -14.64 8.06 6.86
CA THR A 213 -13.83 7.51 5.76
C THR A 213 -13.03 8.60 5.07
#